data_66ab8d78e8eed08ba13c65c24fde35ae
#
_entry.id   66ab8d78e8eed08ba13c65c24fde35ae
#
_cell.length_a   1.000
_cell.length_b   1.000
_cell.length_c   1.000
_cell.angle_alpha   90.00
_cell.angle_beta   90.00
_cell.angle_gamma   90.00
#
_symmetry.space_group_name_H-M   'P 1'
#
loop_
_entity.id
_entity.type
_entity.pdbx_description
1 polymer ?
#
loop_
_entity_poly.entity_id
_entity_poly.type
_entity_poly.pdbx_seq_one_letter_code
_entity_poly.pdbx_strand_id
1 'polypeptide(L)'
;MPSLVGSEMCIRDSGQGATLPDGSYPTNVGAYTASITVGGVTASVTYEIQKADPAAKNFVFTAPGSLTYDGMAKTADIKTATNITGMGDVMVKYYQGETEVQPMNAGEYKVKISVAYGSNFNAASDLTDENWAFRITPIITEPTVELSGNTTYTYTGERITPDVTVTIDGRPLTKGTDYTIIYGDNVNAGTNAGFVTVKAKGNYGFADVVKKFAIEKADPKLSFEKSTVTTSYGT
;
A
#
# COMPACT_ATOMS: atom_id res chain seq x y z
N MET A 1 57.71 14.92 -43.11
CA MET A 1 56.97 15.31 -41.91
C MET A 1 57.44 14.40 -40.80
N PRO A 2 58.03 14.90 -39.68
CA PRO A 2 58.40 14.01 -38.61
C PRO A 2 57.14 13.47 -37.92
N SER A 3 57.06 12.18 -37.78
CA SER A 3 56.05 11.47 -37.00
C SER A 3 56.17 11.90 -35.53
N LEU A 4 55.07 12.47 -34.99
CA LEU A 4 54.94 12.71 -33.56
C LEU A 4 54.75 11.37 -32.84
N VAL A 5 55.82 10.66 -32.59
CA VAL A 5 55.82 9.48 -31.70
C VAL A 5 56.10 9.98 -30.30
N GLY A 6 55.14 9.83 -29.41
CA GLY A 6 55.30 10.08 -27.97
C GLY A 6 54.59 11.34 -27.43
N SER A 7 53.35 11.58 -27.75
CA SER A 7 52.51 12.46 -26.94
C SER A 7 51.82 11.62 -25.87
N GLU A 8 52.37 11.67 -24.64
CA GLU A 8 51.69 11.07 -23.48
C GLU A 8 50.71 12.12 -22.91
N MET A 9 49.45 11.77 -22.91
CA MET A 9 48.42 12.54 -22.21
C MET A 9 48.22 11.91 -20.82
N CYS A 10 48.69 12.55 -19.79
CA CYS A 10 48.52 12.08 -18.40
C CYS A 10 47.45 12.97 -17.74
N ILE A 11 46.39 12.35 -17.24
CA ILE A 11 45.41 13.01 -16.38
C ILE A 11 45.81 12.70 -14.95
N ARG A 12 46.00 13.74 -14.11
CA ARG A 12 46.33 13.61 -12.70
C ARG A 12 45.22 14.12 -11.83
N ASP A 13 44.85 13.34 -10.83
CA ASP A 13 44.00 13.80 -9.73
C ASP A 13 44.83 14.68 -8.80
N SER A 14 44.45 15.97 -8.66
CA SER A 14 45.18 16.90 -7.80
C SER A 14 44.92 16.73 -6.31
N GLY A 15 43.92 15.94 -5.90
CA GLY A 15 43.57 15.71 -4.50
C GLY A 15 44.31 14.56 -3.85
N GLN A 16 44.82 13.57 -4.63
CA GLN A 16 45.50 12.37 -4.10
C GLN A 16 46.86 12.08 -4.72
N GLY A 17 47.33 12.90 -5.64
CA GLY A 17 48.63 12.74 -6.26
C GLY A 17 48.80 11.46 -7.14
N ALA A 18 47.72 10.75 -7.40
CA ALA A 18 47.72 9.55 -8.21
C ALA A 18 47.58 9.90 -9.72
N THR A 19 48.49 9.33 -10.52
CA THR A 19 48.36 9.37 -11.98
C THR A 19 47.40 8.27 -12.41
N LEU A 20 46.36 8.63 -13.16
CA LEU A 20 45.44 7.62 -13.73
C LEU A 20 46.20 6.80 -14.80
N PRO A 21 45.87 5.50 -14.96
CA PRO A 21 46.38 4.69 -16.04
C PRO A 21 46.10 5.30 -17.42
N ASP A 22 46.99 5.06 -18.36
CA ASP A 22 46.85 5.57 -19.73
C ASP A 22 45.51 5.19 -20.35
N GLY A 23 44.79 6.15 -20.89
CA GLY A 23 43.45 5.96 -21.48
C GLY A 23 42.29 5.87 -20.50
N SER A 24 42.51 6.05 -19.17
CA SER A 24 41.42 6.13 -18.20
C SER A 24 41.05 7.61 -17.90
N TYR A 25 39.78 7.80 -17.52
CA TYR A 25 39.22 9.12 -17.19
C TYR A 25 38.73 9.11 -15.74
N PRO A 26 38.84 10.23 -15.02
CA PRO A 26 38.26 10.32 -13.69
C PRO A 26 36.73 10.30 -13.76
N THR A 27 36.12 9.55 -12.89
CA THR A 27 34.66 9.37 -12.80
C THR A 27 34.06 9.88 -11.51
N ASN A 28 34.90 10.16 -10.51
CA ASN A 28 34.45 10.65 -9.20
C ASN A 28 34.51 12.19 -9.12
N VAL A 29 33.72 12.75 -8.24
CA VAL A 29 33.75 14.16 -7.88
C VAL A 29 35.14 14.54 -7.36
N GLY A 30 35.68 15.65 -7.86
CA GLY A 30 36.99 16.15 -7.47
C GLY A 30 37.56 17.16 -8.44
N ALA A 31 38.69 17.76 -8.05
CA ALA A 31 39.47 18.64 -8.90
C ALA A 31 40.59 17.83 -9.58
N TYR A 32 40.75 18.02 -10.88
CA TYR A 32 41.65 17.23 -11.73
C TYR A 32 42.51 18.14 -12.60
N THR A 33 43.66 17.66 -12.96
CA THR A 33 44.54 18.35 -13.89
C THR A 33 44.83 17.43 -15.08
N ALA A 34 44.45 17.87 -16.27
CA ALA A 34 44.88 17.23 -17.50
C ALA A 34 46.16 17.88 -18.01
N SER A 35 47.17 17.08 -18.34
CA SER A 35 48.45 17.59 -18.88
C SER A 35 48.88 16.82 -20.10
N ILE A 36 49.53 17.52 -21.00
CA ILE A 36 50.19 16.93 -22.17
C ILE A 36 51.63 17.40 -22.25
N THR A 37 52.53 16.48 -22.52
CA THR A 37 53.96 16.78 -22.66
C THR A 37 54.41 16.40 -24.07
N VAL A 38 55.00 17.35 -24.77
CA VAL A 38 55.54 17.13 -26.13
C VAL A 38 56.92 17.77 -26.20
N GLY A 39 57.97 17.00 -26.52
CA GLY A 39 59.30 17.51 -26.65
C GLY A 39 59.89 18.13 -25.36
N GLY A 40 59.47 17.62 -24.21
CA GLY A 40 59.89 18.14 -22.88
C GLY A 40 59.16 19.42 -22.42
N VAL A 41 58.18 19.91 -23.18
CA VAL A 41 57.31 21.02 -22.80
C VAL A 41 55.99 20.49 -22.35
N THR A 42 55.55 20.85 -21.14
CA THR A 42 54.25 20.46 -20.58
C THR A 42 53.27 21.59 -20.59
N ALA A 43 52.06 21.35 -21.10
CA ALA A 43 50.90 22.21 -20.93
C ALA A 43 49.88 21.50 -20.04
N SER A 44 49.18 22.23 -19.18
CA SER A 44 48.17 21.66 -18.29
C SER A 44 46.94 22.54 -18.15
N VAL A 45 45.80 21.92 -17.86
CA VAL A 45 44.53 22.59 -17.54
C VAL A 45 43.89 21.91 -16.35
N THR A 46 43.36 22.67 -15.43
CA THR A 46 42.58 22.19 -14.29
C THR A 46 41.10 22.22 -14.61
N TYR A 47 40.35 21.21 -14.15
CA TYR A 47 38.92 21.14 -14.26
C TYR A 47 38.33 20.44 -13.02
N GLU A 48 37.04 20.56 -12.82
CA GLU A 48 36.34 19.97 -11.69
C GLU A 48 35.18 19.09 -12.17
N ILE A 49 35.05 17.92 -11.56
CA ILE A 49 33.85 17.10 -11.66
C ILE A 49 32.99 17.39 -10.44
N GLN A 50 31.81 17.94 -10.66
CA GLN A 50 30.85 18.30 -9.60
C GLN A 50 29.87 17.15 -9.32
N LYS A 51 29.24 17.19 -8.11
CA LYS A 51 28.20 16.23 -7.77
C LYS A 51 27.01 16.34 -8.71
N ALA A 52 26.49 15.19 -9.10
CA ALA A 52 25.24 15.12 -9.86
C ALA A 52 24.02 15.11 -8.93
N ASP A 53 22.88 15.54 -9.45
CA ASP A 53 21.60 15.39 -8.74
C ASP A 53 21.04 13.97 -8.99
N PRO A 54 20.56 13.28 -7.95
CA PRO A 54 19.88 11.99 -8.12
C PRO A 54 18.60 12.15 -8.95
N ALA A 55 18.33 11.16 -9.79
CA ALA A 55 17.10 11.08 -10.58
C ALA A 55 16.54 9.64 -10.50
N ALA A 56 15.25 9.46 -10.73
CA ALA A 56 14.59 8.16 -10.65
C ALA A 56 15.30 7.06 -11.48
N LYS A 57 15.81 7.41 -12.66
CA LYS A 57 16.59 6.51 -13.54
C LYS A 57 17.89 5.94 -12.92
N ASN A 58 18.36 6.52 -11.81
CA ASN A 58 19.53 6.04 -11.09
C ASN A 58 19.20 4.87 -10.15
N PHE A 59 17.94 4.47 -10.04
CA PHE A 59 17.46 3.45 -9.12
C PHE A 59 16.68 2.35 -9.84
N VAL A 60 16.72 1.16 -9.26
CA VAL A 60 15.93 0.02 -9.69
C VAL A 60 14.89 -0.25 -8.61
N PHE A 61 13.63 -0.21 -9.00
CA PHE A 61 12.47 -0.52 -8.15
C PHE A 61 12.08 -1.97 -8.31
N THR A 62 11.84 -2.65 -7.18
CA THR A 62 11.28 -4.00 -7.14
C THR A 62 10.09 -4.00 -6.18
N ALA A 63 8.92 -4.32 -6.72
CA ALA A 63 7.70 -4.44 -5.93
C ALA A 63 7.80 -5.57 -4.89
N PRO A 64 7.01 -5.54 -3.79
CA PRO A 64 6.97 -6.61 -2.82
C PRO A 64 6.60 -7.96 -3.46
N GLY A 65 7.21 -9.06 -2.99
CA GLY A 65 7.00 -10.40 -3.57
C GLY A 65 5.60 -10.97 -3.35
N SER A 66 4.88 -10.57 -2.30
CA SER A 66 3.49 -10.92 -2.03
C SER A 66 2.65 -9.66 -1.93
N LEU A 67 1.60 -9.59 -2.73
CA LEU A 67 0.71 -8.43 -2.82
C LEU A 67 -0.71 -8.72 -2.29
N THR A 68 -0.93 -9.85 -1.63
CA THR A 68 -2.19 -10.11 -0.92
C THR A 68 -2.07 -9.66 0.53
N TYR A 69 -3.12 -9.02 1.04
CA TYR A 69 -3.20 -8.64 2.45
C TYR A 69 -3.02 -9.87 3.36
N ASP A 70 -2.14 -9.74 4.35
CA ASP A 70 -1.89 -10.77 5.38
C ASP A 70 -1.66 -10.16 6.77
N GLY A 71 -1.94 -8.86 6.92
CA GLY A 71 -1.70 -8.11 8.16
C GLY A 71 -0.24 -7.68 8.36
N MET A 72 0.66 -7.94 7.39
CA MET A 72 2.06 -7.53 7.43
C MET A 72 2.33 -6.39 6.44
N ALA A 73 3.30 -5.54 6.78
CA ALA A 73 3.74 -4.49 5.87
C ALA A 73 4.43 -5.08 4.63
N LYS A 74 4.10 -4.54 3.45
CA LYS A 74 4.64 -4.93 2.15
C LYS A 74 5.63 -3.86 1.68
N THR A 75 6.92 -4.09 1.88
CA THR A 75 7.96 -3.12 1.52
C THR A 75 8.53 -3.40 0.13
N ALA A 76 8.61 -2.37 -0.70
CA ALA A 76 9.34 -2.41 -1.96
C ALA A 76 10.86 -2.32 -1.70
N ASP A 77 11.64 -2.90 -2.60
CA ASP A 77 13.09 -2.78 -2.61
C ASP A 77 13.51 -1.76 -3.68
N ILE A 78 14.27 -0.74 -3.28
CA ILE A 78 14.83 0.26 -4.20
C ILE A 78 16.33 0.29 -4.00
N LYS A 79 17.05 -0.02 -5.06
CA LYS A 79 18.50 -0.07 -5.09
C LYS A 79 19.07 0.87 -6.13
N THR A 80 20.24 1.41 -5.86
CA THR A 80 21.02 2.12 -6.86
C THR A 80 21.35 1.20 -8.03
N ALA A 81 21.23 1.67 -9.26
CA ALA A 81 21.59 0.91 -10.45
C ALA A 81 23.07 0.51 -10.44
N THR A 82 23.40 -0.64 -11.02
CA THR A 82 24.72 -1.29 -10.89
C THR A 82 25.90 -0.46 -11.42
N ASN A 83 25.65 0.45 -12.33
CA ASN A 83 26.67 1.36 -12.91
C ASN A 83 26.79 2.70 -12.18
N ILE A 84 26.03 2.90 -11.11
CA ILE A 84 26.05 4.12 -10.32
C ILE A 84 26.84 3.91 -9.05
N THR A 85 27.79 4.78 -8.79
CA THR A 85 28.65 4.73 -7.59
C THR A 85 28.63 6.06 -6.84
N GLY A 86 28.86 6.02 -5.53
CA GLY A 86 28.91 7.22 -4.70
C GLY A 86 27.55 7.89 -4.45
N MET A 87 26.45 7.14 -4.60
CA MET A 87 25.12 7.54 -4.13
C MET A 87 25.10 7.51 -2.60
N GLY A 88 24.34 8.43 -1.98
CA GLY A 88 24.07 8.40 -0.55
C GLY A 88 22.98 7.38 -0.16
N ASP A 89 22.73 7.26 1.14
CA ASP A 89 21.72 6.38 1.69
C ASP A 89 20.32 6.73 1.18
N VAL A 90 19.52 5.68 0.90
CA VAL A 90 18.17 5.80 0.37
C VAL A 90 17.16 5.48 1.47
N MET A 91 16.23 6.40 1.70
CA MET A 91 15.07 6.22 2.57
C MET A 91 13.81 6.08 1.70
N VAL A 92 13.06 5.00 1.91
CA VAL A 92 11.83 4.70 1.15
C VAL A 92 10.60 5.07 1.96
N LYS A 93 9.64 5.75 1.34
CA LYS A 93 8.36 6.18 1.89
C LYS A 93 7.21 5.75 1.01
N TYR A 94 6.07 5.45 1.61
CA TYR A 94 4.88 4.95 0.93
C TYR A 94 3.72 5.91 1.14
N TYR A 95 2.92 6.10 0.10
CA TYR A 95 1.80 7.04 0.10
C TYR A 95 0.52 6.41 -0.44
N GLN A 96 -0.60 6.68 0.22
CA GLN A 96 -1.95 6.52 -0.33
C GLN A 96 -2.53 7.91 -0.60
N GLY A 97 -2.71 8.26 -1.87
CA GLY A 97 -2.94 9.65 -2.25
C GLY A 97 -1.75 10.51 -1.83
N GLU A 98 -1.99 11.55 -1.03
CA GLU A 98 -0.96 12.45 -0.50
C GLU A 98 -0.53 12.12 0.94
N THR A 99 -1.11 11.09 1.54
CA THR A 99 -0.83 10.71 2.93
C THR A 99 0.29 9.67 2.99
N GLU A 100 1.33 9.96 3.77
CA GLU A 100 2.38 8.98 4.09
C GLU A 100 1.81 7.92 5.03
N VAL A 101 1.95 6.64 4.66
CA VAL A 101 1.38 5.50 5.38
C VAL A 101 2.33 4.32 5.35
N GLN A 102 2.18 3.40 6.31
CA GLN A 102 2.81 2.10 6.22
C GLN A 102 2.00 1.21 5.26
N PRO A 103 2.65 0.53 4.26
CA PRO A 103 1.95 -0.26 3.24
C PRO A 103 1.50 -1.62 3.81
N MET A 104 0.42 -1.62 4.59
CA MET A 104 -0.12 -2.80 5.25
C MET A 104 -1.51 -3.19 4.71
N ASN A 105 -2.41 -2.22 4.56
CA ASN A 105 -3.80 -2.46 4.19
C ASN A 105 -3.97 -2.64 2.67
N ALA A 106 -5.07 -3.27 2.26
CA ALA A 106 -5.43 -3.34 0.84
C ALA A 106 -5.61 -1.93 0.24
N GLY A 107 -5.06 -1.73 -0.95
CA GLY A 107 -5.07 -0.42 -1.60
C GLY A 107 -3.88 -0.22 -2.51
N GLU A 108 -3.84 0.93 -3.17
CA GLU A 108 -2.75 1.32 -4.06
C GLU A 108 -1.75 2.20 -3.31
N TYR A 109 -0.47 1.94 -3.53
CA TYR A 109 0.63 2.64 -2.90
C TYR A 109 1.56 3.22 -3.96
N LYS A 110 1.87 4.50 -3.82
CA LYS A 110 2.97 5.16 -4.52
C LYS A 110 4.20 5.18 -3.63
N VAL A 111 5.37 5.07 -4.26
CA VAL A 111 6.64 5.07 -3.55
C VAL A 111 7.41 6.34 -3.88
N LYS A 112 7.93 6.99 -2.85
CA LYS A 112 8.88 8.09 -2.95
C LYS A 112 10.14 7.74 -2.18
N ILE A 113 11.28 8.28 -2.60
CA ILE A 113 12.53 8.12 -1.88
C ILE A 113 13.15 9.48 -1.56
N SER A 114 13.88 9.50 -0.47
CA SER A 114 14.86 10.55 -0.17
C SER A 114 16.25 9.96 -0.22
N VAL A 115 17.19 10.72 -0.76
CA VAL A 115 18.59 10.32 -0.92
C VAL A 115 19.44 11.27 -0.11
N ALA A 116 20.29 10.75 0.76
CA ALA A 116 21.27 11.53 1.49
C ALA A 116 22.41 12.00 0.57
N TYR A 117 23.25 12.93 1.06
CA TYR A 117 24.47 13.29 0.35
C TYR A 117 25.41 12.08 0.19
N GLY A 118 25.77 11.79 -1.04
CA GLY A 118 26.79 10.80 -1.38
C GLY A 118 28.13 11.43 -1.72
N SER A 119 29.13 10.62 -2.11
CA SER A 119 30.42 11.11 -2.58
C SER A 119 30.30 11.79 -3.96
N ASN A 120 29.47 11.22 -4.87
CA ASN A 120 29.29 11.69 -6.23
C ASN A 120 27.91 12.32 -6.50
N PHE A 121 27.00 12.30 -5.53
CA PHE A 121 25.65 12.81 -5.68
C PHE A 121 25.24 13.76 -4.57
N ASN A 122 24.42 14.73 -4.92
CA ASN A 122 23.74 15.61 -3.99
C ASN A 122 22.64 14.84 -3.23
N ALA A 123 22.13 15.44 -2.15
CA ALA A 123 20.90 14.94 -1.52
C ALA A 123 19.69 15.32 -2.38
N ALA A 124 18.65 14.49 -2.31
CA ALA A 124 17.35 14.76 -2.93
C ALA A 124 16.22 14.25 -2.05
N SER A 125 15.06 14.87 -2.12
CA SER A 125 13.84 14.45 -1.44
C SER A 125 12.72 14.26 -2.44
N ASP A 126 11.76 13.40 -2.07
CA ASP A 126 10.53 13.16 -2.82
C ASP A 126 10.73 12.70 -4.28
N LEU A 127 11.85 12.06 -4.57
CA LEU A 127 12.05 11.43 -5.87
C LEU A 127 11.02 10.30 -6.05
N THR A 128 10.38 10.29 -7.20
CA THR A 128 9.39 9.28 -7.56
C THR A 128 9.44 8.99 -9.07
N ASP A 129 8.82 7.89 -9.47
CA ASP A 129 8.60 7.50 -10.85
C ASP A 129 7.15 6.99 -10.96
N GLU A 130 6.54 7.09 -12.12
CA GLU A 130 5.18 6.61 -12.36
C GLU A 130 5.04 5.09 -12.13
N ASN A 131 6.13 4.34 -12.36
CA ASN A 131 6.19 2.89 -12.17
C ASN A 131 6.54 2.49 -10.73
N TRP A 132 6.86 3.42 -9.84
CA TRP A 132 7.14 3.14 -8.44
C TRP A 132 5.84 3.09 -7.65
N ALA A 133 5.07 2.06 -7.96
CA ALA A 133 3.78 1.83 -7.35
C ALA A 133 3.49 0.32 -7.26
N PHE A 134 2.64 -0.05 -6.30
CA PHE A 134 2.10 -1.41 -6.21
C PHE A 134 0.74 -1.37 -5.52
N ARG A 135 -0.02 -2.46 -5.67
CA ARG A 135 -1.34 -2.61 -5.06
C ARG A 135 -1.36 -3.83 -4.15
N ILE A 136 -1.75 -3.62 -2.90
CA ILE A 136 -2.09 -4.72 -1.99
C ILE A 136 -3.54 -5.12 -2.26
N THR A 137 -3.75 -6.38 -2.64
CA THR A 137 -5.07 -6.93 -2.93
C THR A 137 -5.76 -7.43 -1.66
N PRO A 138 -7.09 -7.26 -1.54
CA PRO A 138 -7.82 -7.77 -0.39
C PRO A 138 -7.91 -9.31 -0.41
N ILE A 139 -8.22 -9.90 0.74
CA ILE A 139 -8.58 -11.32 0.86
C ILE A 139 -9.97 -11.53 0.23
N ILE A 140 -10.07 -12.47 -0.70
CA ILE A 140 -11.31 -12.81 -1.41
C ILE A 140 -11.91 -14.16 -0.95
N THR A 141 -11.34 -14.82 0.08
CA THR A 141 -11.85 -16.07 0.64
C THR A 141 -13.28 -15.88 1.13
N GLU A 142 -14.16 -16.82 0.78
CA GLU A 142 -15.56 -16.82 1.20
C GLU A 142 -15.66 -16.97 2.73
N PRO A 143 -16.41 -16.08 3.41
CA PRO A 143 -16.56 -16.15 4.86
C PRO A 143 -17.61 -17.16 5.29
N THR A 144 -17.45 -17.69 6.49
CA THR A 144 -18.55 -18.32 7.21
C THR A 144 -19.37 -17.24 7.88
N VAL A 145 -20.67 -17.20 7.59
CA VAL A 145 -21.62 -16.24 8.16
C VAL A 145 -22.68 -17.00 8.96
N GLU A 146 -22.82 -16.67 10.22
CA GLU A 146 -23.79 -17.28 11.13
C GLU A 146 -24.68 -16.19 11.76
N LEU A 147 -25.98 -16.51 11.88
CA LEU A 147 -26.92 -15.69 12.67
C LEU A 147 -26.81 -16.11 14.11
N SER A 148 -26.60 -15.15 15.02
CA SER A 148 -26.55 -15.43 16.46
C SER A 148 -27.94 -15.76 16.98
N GLY A 149 -28.06 -16.89 17.65
CA GLY A 149 -29.31 -17.34 18.25
C GLY A 149 -30.11 -18.27 17.33
N ASN A 150 -31.35 -17.91 17.02
CA ASN A 150 -32.27 -18.76 16.26
C ASN A 150 -32.28 -18.38 14.79
N THR A 151 -32.47 -19.39 13.92
CA THR A 151 -32.79 -19.18 12.50
C THR A 151 -34.28 -18.89 12.29
N THR A 152 -35.05 -18.80 13.38
CA THR A 152 -36.51 -18.58 13.40
C THR A 152 -36.83 -17.52 14.46
N TYR A 153 -37.59 -16.52 14.07
CA TYR A 153 -38.02 -15.40 14.91
C TYR A 153 -39.55 -15.32 14.88
N THR A 154 -40.15 -14.78 15.95
CA THR A 154 -41.59 -14.54 16.00
C THR A 154 -41.91 -13.14 15.49
N TYR A 155 -42.98 -12.99 14.74
CA TYR A 155 -43.49 -11.69 14.28
C TYR A 155 -43.78 -10.76 15.48
N THR A 156 -43.23 -9.58 15.43
CA THR A 156 -43.40 -8.56 16.49
C THR A 156 -44.09 -7.27 15.98
N GLY A 157 -44.30 -7.15 14.68
CA GLY A 157 -44.69 -5.89 14.02
C GLY A 157 -43.52 -4.95 13.76
N GLU A 158 -42.37 -5.21 14.31
CA GLU A 158 -41.15 -4.42 14.17
C GLU A 158 -40.11 -5.17 13.31
N ARG A 159 -39.16 -4.41 12.77
CA ARG A 159 -38.07 -4.95 11.98
C ARG A 159 -37.15 -5.84 12.79
N ILE A 160 -36.93 -7.07 12.37
CA ILE A 160 -36.04 -8.03 13.02
C ILE A 160 -34.62 -7.87 12.46
N THR A 161 -33.66 -7.63 13.35
CA THR A 161 -32.24 -7.41 13.02
C THR A 161 -31.34 -8.38 13.79
N PRO A 162 -31.21 -9.62 13.34
CA PRO A 162 -30.38 -10.61 14.01
C PRO A 162 -28.91 -10.15 14.12
N ASP A 163 -28.25 -10.51 15.21
CA ASP A 163 -26.79 -10.39 15.28
C ASP A 163 -26.14 -11.40 14.32
N VAL A 164 -25.03 -11.00 13.74
CA VAL A 164 -24.32 -11.77 12.72
C VAL A 164 -22.86 -11.92 13.12
N THR A 165 -22.37 -13.14 13.12
CA THR A 165 -20.95 -13.47 13.25
C THR A 165 -20.39 -13.82 11.89
N VAL A 166 -19.26 -13.23 11.54
CA VAL A 166 -18.55 -13.47 10.27
C VAL A 166 -17.13 -13.91 10.58
N THR A 167 -16.72 -15.04 10.02
CA THR A 167 -15.36 -15.58 10.20
C THR A 167 -14.76 -15.99 8.86
N ILE A 168 -13.42 -15.88 8.73
CA ILE A 168 -12.63 -16.50 7.66
C ILE A 168 -11.58 -17.39 8.31
N ASP A 169 -11.51 -18.65 7.93
CA ASP A 169 -10.58 -19.65 8.48
C ASP A 169 -10.61 -19.68 10.02
N GLY A 170 -11.83 -19.56 10.59
CA GLY A 170 -12.04 -19.54 12.04
C GLY A 170 -11.67 -18.24 12.75
N ARG A 171 -11.16 -17.24 12.04
CA ARG A 171 -10.83 -15.92 12.59
C ARG A 171 -12.03 -14.98 12.47
N PRO A 172 -12.49 -14.36 13.57
CA PRO A 172 -13.61 -13.42 13.53
C PRO A 172 -13.23 -12.13 12.81
N LEU A 173 -14.14 -11.64 11.98
CA LEU A 173 -14.06 -10.35 11.33
C LEU A 173 -14.78 -9.29 12.15
N THR A 174 -14.36 -8.03 12.00
CA THR A 174 -14.88 -6.87 12.73
C THR A 174 -15.91 -6.11 11.89
N LYS A 175 -17.17 -6.05 12.38
CA LYS A 175 -18.23 -5.25 11.76
C LYS A 175 -17.83 -3.76 11.68
N GLY A 176 -18.07 -3.16 10.53
CA GLY A 176 -17.73 -1.76 10.26
C GLY A 176 -16.33 -1.56 9.70
N THR A 177 -15.36 -2.41 10.02
CA THR A 177 -13.99 -2.40 9.50
C THR A 177 -13.81 -3.39 8.35
N ASP A 178 -14.15 -4.66 8.59
CA ASP A 178 -13.90 -5.77 7.65
C ASP A 178 -15.13 -6.13 6.83
N TYR A 179 -16.31 -5.82 7.34
CA TYR A 179 -17.57 -6.02 6.64
C TYR A 179 -18.66 -5.06 7.11
N THR A 180 -19.73 -4.97 6.33
CA THR A 180 -20.95 -4.27 6.67
C THR A 180 -22.15 -5.23 6.56
N ILE A 181 -23.25 -4.93 7.27
CA ILE A 181 -24.50 -5.68 7.23
C ILE A 181 -25.61 -4.81 6.68
N ILE A 182 -26.34 -5.35 5.71
CA ILE A 182 -27.59 -4.77 5.21
C ILE A 182 -28.72 -5.73 5.59
N TYR A 183 -29.69 -5.24 6.31
CA TYR A 183 -30.88 -5.99 6.66
C TYR A 183 -32.00 -5.75 5.63
N GLY A 184 -32.76 -6.78 5.31
CA GLY A 184 -34.02 -6.66 4.60
C GLY A 184 -35.08 -5.92 5.42
N ASP A 185 -36.32 -5.85 4.95
CA ASP A 185 -37.43 -5.26 5.73
C ASP A 185 -37.71 -6.10 6.99
N ASN A 186 -37.62 -7.41 6.89
CA ASN A 186 -37.63 -8.38 8.00
C ASN A 186 -38.79 -8.18 9.00
N VAL A 187 -39.98 -7.83 8.48
CA VAL A 187 -41.18 -7.61 9.31
C VAL A 187 -42.18 -8.72 9.17
N ASN A 188 -42.52 -9.09 7.93
CA ASN A 188 -43.64 -9.99 7.65
C ASN A 188 -43.29 -11.47 7.90
N ALA A 189 -44.25 -12.25 8.41
CA ALA A 189 -44.09 -13.68 8.63
C ALA A 189 -43.95 -14.46 7.32
N GLY A 190 -43.08 -15.47 7.33
CA GLY A 190 -42.82 -16.37 6.22
C GLY A 190 -41.56 -17.21 6.43
N THR A 191 -41.44 -18.31 5.71
CA THR A 191 -40.36 -19.31 5.89
C THR A 191 -38.96 -18.77 5.59
N ASN A 192 -38.82 -17.84 4.65
CA ASN A 192 -37.57 -17.16 4.28
C ASN A 192 -37.81 -15.65 4.15
N ALA A 193 -38.70 -15.11 5.00
CA ALA A 193 -39.16 -13.74 4.89
C ALA A 193 -38.11 -12.72 5.35
N GLY A 194 -37.23 -13.12 6.28
CA GLY A 194 -36.13 -12.30 6.72
C GLY A 194 -34.84 -12.64 6.01
N PHE A 195 -33.99 -11.64 5.80
CA PHE A 195 -32.63 -11.84 5.32
C PHE A 195 -31.67 -10.76 5.80
N VAL A 196 -30.39 -11.12 5.84
CA VAL A 196 -29.26 -10.20 6.00
C VAL A 196 -28.30 -10.40 4.85
N THR A 197 -27.69 -9.31 4.39
CA THR A 197 -26.61 -9.33 3.41
C THR A 197 -25.33 -8.84 4.08
N VAL A 198 -24.29 -9.66 4.06
CA VAL A 198 -22.95 -9.29 4.54
C VAL A 198 -22.13 -8.87 3.32
N LYS A 199 -21.55 -7.68 3.37
CA LYS A 199 -20.68 -7.12 2.33
C LYS A 199 -19.28 -6.92 2.84
N ALA A 200 -18.28 -7.36 2.07
CA ALA A 200 -16.87 -7.13 2.37
C ALA A 200 -16.54 -5.64 2.44
N LYS A 201 -15.53 -5.31 3.25
CA LYS A 201 -14.99 -3.96 3.38
C LYS A 201 -13.50 -4.01 3.75
N GLY A 202 -12.80 -2.92 3.45
CA GLY A 202 -11.40 -2.73 3.87
C GLY A 202 -10.47 -3.76 3.24
N ASN A 203 -9.88 -4.61 4.06
CA ASN A 203 -8.90 -5.62 3.65
C ASN A 203 -9.51 -6.91 3.10
N TYR A 204 -10.83 -6.97 2.99
CA TYR A 204 -11.58 -8.12 2.50
C TYR A 204 -12.39 -7.74 1.26
N GLY A 205 -12.54 -8.70 0.33
CA GLY A 205 -13.18 -8.51 -0.96
C GLY A 205 -14.03 -9.71 -1.39
N PHE A 206 -14.55 -10.50 -0.44
CA PHE A 206 -15.46 -11.61 -0.74
C PHE A 206 -16.77 -11.10 -1.34
N ALA A 207 -17.47 -11.97 -2.08
CA ALA A 207 -18.77 -11.68 -2.66
C ALA A 207 -19.83 -11.49 -1.58
N ASP A 208 -20.92 -10.76 -1.89
CA ASP A 208 -22.03 -10.56 -0.98
C ASP A 208 -22.61 -11.91 -0.51
N VAL A 209 -22.68 -12.12 0.80
CA VAL A 209 -23.27 -13.33 1.39
C VAL A 209 -24.64 -13.02 1.96
N VAL A 210 -25.67 -13.72 1.47
CA VAL A 210 -27.05 -13.55 1.95
C VAL A 210 -27.42 -14.72 2.84
N LYS A 211 -27.82 -14.44 4.08
CA LYS A 211 -28.43 -15.41 5.01
C LYS A 211 -29.91 -15.09 5.19
N LYS A 212 -30.75 -16.12 5.01
CA LYS A 212 -32.19 -16.03 5.18
C LYS A 212 -32.61 -16.67 6.50
N PHE A 213 -33.73 -16.20 7.07
CA PHE A 213 -34.32 -16.74 8.27
C PHE A 213 -35.84 -16.71 8.21
N ALA A 214 -36.48 -17.54 9.02
CA ALA A 214 -37.94 -17.59 9.12
C ALA A 214 -38.46 -16.55 10.11
N ILE A 215 -39.63 -16.01 9.82
CA ILE A 215 -40.41 -15.20 10.76
C ILE A 215 -41.76 -15.92 10.91
N GLU A 216 -41.98 -16.48 12.07
CA GLU A 216 -43.25 -17.18 12.39
C GLU A 216 -44.33 -16.17 12.76
N LYS A 217 -45.60 -16.58 12.57
CA LYS A 217 -46.75 -15.77 13.03
C LYS A 217 -46.78 -15.74 14.55
N ALA A 218 -47.06 -14.58 15.11
CA ALA A 218 -47.33 -14.48 16.53
C ALA A 218 -48.76 -15.02 16.85
N ASP A 219 -48.89 -15.58 18.01
CA ASP A 219 -50.21 -15.94 18.52
C ASP A 219 -51.00 -14.66 18.87
N PRO A 220 -52.26 -14.55 18.52
CA PRO A 220 -53.08 -13.40 18.86
C PRO A 220 -53.27 -13.33 20.38
N LYS A 221 -52.94 -12.16 20.94
CA LYS A 221 -53.22 -11.86 22.35
C LYS A 221 -54.52 -11.08 22.43
N LEU A 222 -55.56 -11.71 22.97
CA LEU A 222 -56.81 -11.04 23.25
C LEU A 222 -56.84 -10.60 24.74
N SER A 223 -57.11 -9.36 24.97
CA SER A 223 -57.37 -8.83 26.32
C SER A 223 -58.64 -7.97 26.29
N PHE A 224 -59.44 -8.11 27.34
CA PHE A 224 -60.57 -7.23 27.55
C PHE A 224 -60.19 -6.16 28.56
N GLU A 225 -60.39 -4.93 28.22
CA GLU A 225 -60.10 -3.78 29.09
C GLU A 225 -61.04 -3.74 30.32
N LYS A 226 -62.21 -4.38 30.22
CA LYS A 226 -63.19 -4.44 31.28
C LYS A 226 -63.65 -5.86 31.51
N SER A 227 -63.43 -6.39 32.70
CA SER A 227 -63.88 -7.71 33.14
C SER A 227 -65.30 -7.73 33.65
N THR A 228 -65.96 -6.59 33.86
CA THR A 228 -67.34 -6.51 34.32
C THR A 228 -68.11 -5.46 33.54
N VAL A 229 -69.24 -5.88 32.98
CA VAL A 229 -70.28 -4.99 32.44
C VAL A 229 -71.45 -5.04 33.45
N THR A 230 -71.77 -3.91 34.07
CA THR A 230 -72.92 -3.77 34.94
C THR A 230 -74.05 -3.18 34.14
N THR A 231 -75.13 -3.94 33.94
CA THR A 231 -76.34 -3.43 33.33
C THR A 231 -77.36 -3.25 34.47
N SER A 232 -78.01 -2.08 34.59
CA SER A 232 -79.14 -1.92 35.42
C SER A 232 -80.37 -2.40 34.69
N TYR A 233 -81.16 -3.23 35.37
CA TYR A 233 -82.47 -3.68 34.89
C TYR A 233 -83.39 -2.45 34.95
N GLY A 234 -83.92 -2.02 33.83
CA GLY A 234 -84.88 -0.89 33.77
C GLY A 234 -86.23 -1.34 34.28
N THR A 235 -86.73 -0.62 35.25
CA THR A 235 -88.18 -0.64 35.65
C THR A 235 -89.03 0.15 34.69
#